data_02e5a110fea5eaf1033edf85221058de
#
_entry.id   02e5a110fea5eaf1033edf85221058de
#
_cell.length_a   1.000
_cell.length_b   1.000
_cell.length_c   1.000
_cell.angle_alpha   90.00
_cell.angle_beta   90.00
_cell.angle_gamma   90.00
#
_symmetry.space_group_name_H-M   'P 1'
#
loop_
_entity.id
_entity.type
_entity.pdbx_description
1 polymer ?
#
loop_
_entity_poly.entity_id
_entity_poly.type
_entity_poly.pdbx_seq_one_letter_code
_entity_poly.pdbx_strand_id
1 'polypeptide(L)'
;ICSGEEGEVYQPRFTFHGYRYIEISGVENPPALSEVESLQYSSIEKFAGSFESSHALLNRFTENVHWSQLCNFINIPTDCPQRNERMGWQATPMYSATRLF
;
A
#
# COMPACT_ATOMS: atom_id res chain seq x y z
N ILE A 1 -17.65 4.87 -15.41
CA ILE A 1 -19.00 5.42 -15.72
C ILE A 1 -19.90 4.92 -14.61
N CYS A 2 -20.44 5.83 -13.82
CA CYS A 2 -21.40 5.49 -12.77
C CYS A 2 -22.75 5.11 -13.39
N SER A 3 -23.50 4.23 -12.74
CA SER A 3 -24.83 3.82 -13.18
C SER A 3 -25.90 4.90 -12.94
N GLY A 4 -25.62 5.80 -12.01
CA GLY A 4 -26.56 6.85 -11.55
C GLY A 4 -27.52 6.36 -10.47
N GLU A 5 -27.27 5.20 -9.89
CA GLU A 5 -28.03 4.67 -8.76
C GLU A 5 -27.54 5.23 -7.43
N GLU A 6 -28.43 5.39 -6.48
CA GLU A 6 -28.09 5.86 -5.14
C GLU A 6 -27.30 4.78 -4.38
N GLY A 7 -26.20 5.15 -3.73
CA GLY A 7 -25.36 4.22 -2.95
C GLY A 7 -24.41 3.36 -3.77
N GLU A 8 -24.06 3.79 -4.97
CA GLU A 8 -23.11 3.08 -5.83
C GLU A 8 -21.71 3.04 -5.20
N VAL A 9 -21.14 1.84 -5.07
CA VAL A 9 -19.78 1.63 -4.57
C VAL A 9 -18.86 1.23 -5.71
N TYR A 10 -17.80 1.98 -5.90
CA TYR A 10 -16.76 1.68 -6.88
C TYR A 10 -15.48 1.20 -6.20
N GLN A 11 -15.04 0.01 -6.58
CA GLN A 11 -13.74 -0.54 -6.18
C GLN A 11 -13.03 -1.11 -7.41
N PRO A 12 -11.78 -0.68 -7.72
CA PRO A 12 -10.98 -1.29 -8.77
C PRO A 12 -10.77 -2.78 -8.51
N ARG A 13 -10.84 -3.59 -9.58
CA ARG A 13 -10.59 -5.02 -9.51
C ARG A 13 -9.32 -5.36 -10.28
N PHE A 14 -8.51 -6.27 -9.73
CA PHE A 14 -7.26 -6.75 -10.34
C PHE A 14 -6.24 -5.64 -10.65
N THR A 15 -6.31 -4.54 -9.95
CA THR A 15 -5.36 -3.43 -10.04
C THR A 15 -5.16 -2.79 -8.68
N PHE A 16 -3.98 -2.23 -8.46
CA PHE A 16 -3.64 -1.47 -7.27
C PHE A 16 -2.82 -0.25 -7.68
N HIS A 17 -2.79 0.75 -6.81
CA HIS A 17 -2.13 2.01 -7.06
C HIS A 17 -1.35 2.47 -5.83
N GLY A 18 -0.14 2.97 -6.04
CA GLY A 18 0.58 3.74 -5.03
C GLY A 18 0.31 5.24 -5.27
N TYR A 19 -0.23 5.94 -4.27
CA TYR A 19 -0.62 7.34 -4.40
C TYR A 19 -0.43 8.11 -3.09
N ARG A 20 -0.40 9.42 -3.19
CA ARG A 20 -0.40 10.34 -2.06
C ARG A 20 -1.65 11.22 -2.02
N TYR A 21 -2.29 11.38 -3.16
CA TYR A 21 -3.47 12.22 -3.33
C TYR A 21 -4.49 11.49 -4.19
N ILE A 22 -5.75 11.73 -3.91
CA ILE A 22 -6.88 11.27 -4.72
C ILE A 22 -7.59 12.52 -5.21
N GLU A 23 -7.79 12.62 -6.51
CA GLU A 23 -8.60 13.65 -7.14
C GLU A 23 -9.87 13.00 -7.70
N ILE A 24 -11.02 13.55 -7.36
CA ILE A 24 -12.32 13.11 -7.85
C ILE A 24 -12.91 14.24 -8.67
N SER A 25 -13.18 13.96 -9.94
CA SER A 25 -13.73 14.93 -10.89
C SER A 25 -14.89 14.35 -11.69
N GLY A 26 -15.70 15.22 -12.30
CA GLY A 26 -16.81 14.80 -13.16
C GLY A 26 -18.07 14.36 -12.40
N VAL A 27 -18.18 14.68 -11.13
CA VAL A 27 -19.37 14.46 -10.29
C VAL A 27 -19.98 15.81 -9.89
N GLU A 28 -21.30 15.92 -9.88
CA GLU A 28 -21.99 17.16 -9.47
C GLU A 28 -21.79 17.43 -7.97
N ASN A 29 -21.92 16.39 -7.14
CA ASN A 29 -21.69 16.45 -5.72
C ASN A 29 -20.49 15.58 -5.36
N PRO A 30 -19.37 16.15 -4.91
CA PRO A 30 -18.24 15.35 -4.50
C PRO A 30 -18.59 14.52 -3.26
N PRO A 31 -18.15 13.27 -3.17
CA PRO A 31 -18.38 12.45 -2.01
C PRO A 31 -17.76 13.06 -0.75
N ALA A 32 -18.36 12.83 0.40
CA ALA A 32 -17.78 13.22 1.68
C ALA A 32 -16.48 12.44 1.92
N LEU A 33 -15.56 13.00 2.68
CA LEU A 33 -14.28 12.33 2.99
C LEU A 33 -14.48 10.98 3.69
N SER A 34 -15.56 10.82 4.45
CA SER A 34 -15.95 9.55 5.09
C SER A 34 -16.41 8.46 4.14
N GLU A 35 -16.70 8.81 2.89
CA GLU A 35 -17.13 7.88 1.84
C GLU A 35 -15.97 7.40 0.95
N VAL A 36 -14.77 7.92 1.22
CA VAL A 36 -13.55 7.53 0.49
C VAL A 36 -12.68 6.68 1.39
N GLU A 37 -12.54 5.40 1.07
CA GLU A 37 -11.70 4.45 1.78
C GLU A 37 -10.46 4.10 0.98
N SER A 38 -9.31 4.02 1.67
CA SER A 38 -8.09 3.42 1.15
C SER A 38 -7.96 1.99 1.66
N LEU A 39 -7.93 1.04 0.74
CA LEU A 39 -7.70 -0.37 1.07
C LEU A 39 -6.23 -0.72 0.86
N GLN A 40 -5.59 -1.24 1.90
CA GLN A 40 -4.23 -1.74 1.81
C GLN A 40 -4.24 -3.18 1.31
N TYR A 41 -3.43 -3.45 0.29
CA TYR A 41 -3.18 -4.80 -0.22
C TYR A 41 -1.75 -5.22 0.08
N SER A 42 -1.58 -6.39 0.69
CA SER A 42 -0.27 -7.00 0.92
C SER A 42 -0.40 -8.51 1.06
N SER A 43 0.63 -9.23 0.67
CA SER A 43 0.78 -10.67 0.96
C SER A 43 1.35 -10.93 2.36
N ILE A 44 1.72 -9.88 3.08
CA ILE A 44 2.21 -9.98 4.46
C ILE A 44 1.01 -9.92 5.40
N GLU A 45 0.69 -11.05 6.03
CA GLU A 45 -0.37 -11.11 7.06
C GLU A 45 0.12 -10.58 8.41
N LYS A 46 1.36 -10.87 8.75
CA LYS A 46 2.01 -10.38 9.97
C LYS A 46 3.52 -10.36 9.81
N PHE A 47 4.17 -9.49 10.56
CA PHE A 47 5.62 -9.49 10.68
C PHE A 47 6.09 -10.59 11.65
N ALA A 48 7.20 -11.25 11.32
CA ALA A 48 7.77 -12.32 12.13
C ALA A 48 8.46 -11.81 13.42
N GLY A 49 8.83 -10.53 13.44
CA GLY A 49 9.52 -9.92 14.58
C GLY A 49 9.15 -8.45 14.74
N SER A 50 9.58 -7.90 15.86
CA SER A 50 9.46 -6.48 16.17
C SER A 50 10.82 -5.93 16.57
N PHE A 51 11.03 -4.65 16.34
CA PHE A 51 12.22 -3.92 16.74
C PHE A 51 11.82 -2.68 17.50
N GLU A 52 12.44 -2.49 18.66
CA GLU A 52 12.28 -1.30 19.49
C GLU A 52 13.63 -0.88 20.05
N SER A 53 13.92 0.40 20.05
CA SER A 53 15.13 0.97 20.64
C SER A 53 14.82 2.27 21.39
N SER A 54 15.76 2.71 22.22
CA SER A 54 15.69 4.03 22.86
C SER A 54 15.88 5.19 21.89
N HIS A 55 16.27 4.94 20.63
CA HIS A 55 16.53 5.97 19.64
C HIS A 55 15.33 6.13 18.69
N ALA A 56 14.61 7.24 18.84
CA ALA A 56 13.35 7.48 18.12
C ALA A 56 13.48 7.40 16.58
N LEU A 57 14.59 7.86 16.00
CA LEU A 57 14.81 7.80 14.56
C LEU A 57 15.00 6.37 14.05
N LEU A 58 15.58 5.47 14.84
CA LEU A 58 15.68 4.04 14.47
C LEU A 58 14.32 3.36 14.47
N ASN A 59 13.49 3.69 15.46
CA ASN A 59 12.12 3.17 15.49
C ASN A 59 11.32 3.67 14.28
N ARG A 60 11.42 4.96 13.96
CA ARG A 60 10.77 5.53 12.78
C ARG A 60 11.28 4.93 11.47
N PHE A 61 12.59 4.69 11.37
CA PHE A 61 13.19 4.01 10.22
C PHE A 61 12.61 2.59 10.04
N THR A 62 12.53 1.83 11.12
CA THR A 62 11.94 0.46 11.09
C THR A 62 10.48 0.49 10.66
N GLU A 63 9.70 1.44 11.16
CA GLU A 63 8.31 1.64 10.74
C GLU A 63 8.21 1.93 9.23
N ASN A 64 9.06 2.80 8.71
CA ASN A 64 9.10 3.11 7.28
C ASN A 64 9.49 1.88 6.43
N VAL A 65 10.40 1.04 6.93
CA VAL A 65 10.75 -0.23 6.26
C VAL A 65 9.55 -1.18 6.22
N HIS A 66 8.81 -1.30 7.33
CA HIS A 66 7.60 -2.13 7.38
C HIS A 66 6.55 -1.64 6.37
N TRP A 67 6.29 -0.35 6.30
CA TRP A 67 5.37 0.23 5.31
C TRP A 67 5.83 -0.01 3.87
N SER A 68 7.13 0.12 3.61
CA SER A 68 7.70 -0.18 2.29
C SER A 68 7.50 -1.65 1.91
N GLN A 69 7.66 -2.57 2.85
CA GLN A 69 7.38 -4.00 2.62
C GLN A 69 5.90 -4.24 2.32
N LEU A 70 5.00 -3.70 3.14
CA LEU A 70 3.55 -3.85 2.96
C LEU A 70 3.10 -3.35 1.59
N CYS A 71 3.68 -2.25 1.11
CA CYS A 71 3.34 -1.67 -0.19
C CYS A 71 3.92 -2.43 -1.40
N ASN A 72 5.01 -3.17 -1.21
CA ASN A 72 5.73 -3.82 -2.31
C ASN A 72 5.59 -5.34 -2.33
N PHE A 73 5.03 -5.95 -1.31
CA PHE A 73 4.84 -7.40 -1.24
C PHE A 73 3.40 -7.78 -1.59
N ILE A 74 3.11 -7.75 -2.89
CA ILE A 74 1.82 -8.15 -3.44
C ILE A 74 2.08 -9.30 -4.40
N ASN A 75 1.81 -10.52 -3.98
CA ASN A 75 2.09 -11.76 -4.68
C ASN A 75 3.59 -12.02 -4.88
N ILE A 76 4.26 -11.21 -5.69
CA ILE A 76 5.73 -11.17 -5.81
C ILE A 76 6.24 -9.81 -5.31
N PRO A 77 7.44 -9.76 -4.70
CA PRO A 77 8.02 -8.49 -4.31
C PRO A 77 8.28 -7.60 -5.52
N THR A 78 7.79 -6.37 -5.47
CA THR A 78 8.02 -5.33 -6.48
C THR A 78 8.93 -4.25 -5.93
N ASP A 79 9.51 -3.42 -6.80
CA ASP A 79 10.37 -2.30 -6.36
C ASP A 79 9.55 -1.05 -6.04
N CYS A 80 8.51 -0.79 -6.81
CA CYS A 80 7.70 0.42 -6.66
C CYS A 80 6.21 0.15 -6.86
N PRO A 81 5.34 0.54 -5.89
CA PRO A 81 3.90 0.32 -6.00
C PRO A 81 3.19 1.35 -6.91
N GLN A 82 3.83 2.50 -7.21
CA GLN A 82 3.19 3.61 -7.91
C GLN A 82 3.22 3.49 -9.44
N ARG A 83 3.98 2.56 -10.00
CA ARG A 83 4.05 2.34 -11.44
C ARG A 83 3.74 0.89 -11.82
N ASN A 84 3.34 0.69 -13.05
CA ASN A 84 3.03 -0.61 -13.61
C ASN A 84 4.31 -1.40 -13.98
N GLU A 85 5.02 -1.88 -12.98
CA GLU A 85 6.31 -2.55 -13.15
C GLU A 85 6.16 -4.04 -13.47
N ARG A 86 5.32 -4.75 -12.77
CA ARG A 86 4.97 -6.17 -12.94
C ARG A 86 6.14 -7.17 -12.88
N MET A 87 7.31 -6.73 -12.50
CA MET A 87 8.50 -7.58 -12.39
C MET A 87 8.86 -7.80 -10.93
N GLY A 88 9.24 -9.04 -10.61
CA GLY A 88 9.78 -9.35 -9.29
C GLY A 88 11.18 -8.80 -9.13
N TRP A 89 11.42 -8.03 -8.08
CA TRP A 89 12.72 -7.51 -7.71
C TRP A 89 13.23 -8.20 -6.45
N GLN A 90 14.39 -8.80 -6.53
CA GLN A 90 14.96 -9.54 -5.40
C GLN A 90 15.81 -8.68 -4.46
N ALA A 91 16.20 -7.48 -4.86
CA ALA A 91 16.95 -6.58 -3.99
C ALA A 91 16.14 -6.15 -2.76
N THR A 92 14.87 -5.79 -2.94
CA THR A 92 13.98 -5.40 -1.83
C THR A 92 13.76 -6.52 -0.82
N PRO A 93 13.48 -7.79 -1.20
CA PRO A 93 13.39 -8.91 -0.27
C PRO A 93 14.71 -9.24 0.43
N MET A 94 15.86 -9.13 -0.23
CA MET A 94 17.16 -9.40 0.40
C MET A 94 17.42 -8.49 1.59
N TYR A 95 17.11 -7.21 1.49
CA TYR A 95 17.24 -6.28 2.63
C TYR A 95 16.24 -6.55 3.75
N SER A 96 15.10 -7.18 3.44
CA SER A 96 14.06 -7.49 4.41
C SER A 96 14.22 -8.89 5.01
N ALA A 97 14.64 -9.88 4.21
CA ALA A 97 14.76 -11.28 4.63
C ALA A 97 15.98 -11.54 5.52
N THR A 98 17.07 -10.79 5.37
CA THR A 98 18.25 -10.90 6.25
C THR A 98 17.98 -10.48 7.69
N ARG A 99 16.76 -10.06 8.03
CA ARG A 99 16.34 -9.72 9.40
C ARG A 99 15.25 -10.63 9.97
N LEU A 100 14.99 -11.78 9.32
CA LEU A 100 14.02 -12.77 9.77
C LEU A 100 14.66 -13.99 10.47
N PHE A 101 15.98 -13.95 10.73
CA PHE A 101 16.70 -15.00 11.45
C PHE A 101 17.46 -14.40 12.63
#